data_c6a167bc6e09ace31441a57ffd232688
#
_entry.id   c6a167bc6e09ace31441a57ffd232688
#
_cell.length_a   1.000
_cell.length_b   1.000
_cell.length_c   1.000
_cell.angle_alpha   90.00
_cell.angle_beta   90.00
_cell.angle_gamma   90.00
#
_symmetry.space_group_name_H-M   'P 1'
#
loop_
_entity.id
_entity.type
_entity.pdbx_description
1 polymer ?
#
loop_
_entity_poly.entity_id
_entity_poly.type
_entity_poly.pdbx_seq_one_letter_code
_entity_poly.pdbx_strand_id
1 'polypeptide(L)'
;MPRTLTIQRSTVPSAERANYRARLRVLRSHYSAANCRFWVFEESSLPGAFIEFTEADSEEALTVAHANAPHRILDPSRVYQEVEL
;
A
#
# COMPACT_ATOMS: atom_id res chain seq x y z
N MET A 1 3.67 -4.96 20.41
CA MET A 1 4.48 -4.20 19.45
C MET A 1 3.58 -3.33 18.60
N PRO A 2 3.88 -2.03 18.45
CA PRO A 2 3.05 -1.19 17.60
C PRO A 2 3.17 -1.60 16.13
N ARG A 3 2.05 -1.54 15.43
CA ARG A 3 2.00 -1.80 14.00
C ARG A 3 2.60 -0.61 13.25
N THR A 4 3.15 -0.90 12.09
CA THR A 4 3.69 0.15 11.20
C THR A 4 2.92 0.16 9.90
N LEU A 5 2.83 1.33 9.30
CA LEU A 5 1.97 1.57 8.16
C LEU A 5 2.65 2.51 7.17
N THR A 6 2.55 2.20 5.90
CA THR A 6 2.81 3.18 4.84
C THR A 6 1.53 3.49 4.09
N ILE A 7 1.43 4.70 3.61
CA ILE A 7 0.27 5.19 2.87
C ILE A 7 0.74 5.76 1.54
N GLN A 8 0.07 5.39 0.46
CA GLN A 8 0.35 5.96 -0.85
C GLN A 8 -0.95 6.45 -1.48
N ARG A 9 -0.92 7.66 -2.02
CA ARG A 9 -2.04 8.23 -2.75
C ARG A 9 -1.72 8.24 -4.24
N SER A 10 -2.73 7.93 -5.04
CA SER A 10 -2.60 7.89 -6.50
C SER A 10 -3.84 8.48 -7.14
N THR A 11 -3.64 9.18 -8.25
CA THR A 11 -4.74 9.59 -9.13
C THR A 11 -4.62 8.78 -10.40
N VAL A 12 -5.66 8.02 -10.73
CA VAL A 12 -5.64 7.07 -11.84
C VAL A 12 -6.70 7.47 -12.87
N PRO A 13 -6.29 7.82 -14.08
CA PRO A 13 -7.25 8.12 -15.16
C PRO A 13 -8.12 6.89 -15.46
N SER A 14 -9.35 7.11 -15.87
CA SER A 14 -10.30 6.01 -16.13
C SER A 14 -9.76 4.99 -17.15
N ALA A 15 -8.99 5.44 -18.14
CA ALA A 15 -8.39 4.55 -19.14
C ALA A 15 -7.33 3.62 -18.54
N GLU A 16 -6.75 3.98 -17.40
CA GLU A 16 -5.70 3.20 -16.72
C GLU A 16 -6.26 2.31 -15.60
N ARG A 17 -7.55 2.39 -15.34
CA ARG A 17 -8.16 1.74 -14.19
C ARG A 17 -7.98 0.22 -14.19
N ALA A 18 -8.15 -0.41 -15.35
CA ALA A 18 -8.00 -1.87 -15.45
C ALA A 18 -6.57 -2.31 -15.15
N ASN A 19 -5.58 -1.60 -15.70
CA ASN A 19 -4.17 -1.88 -15.45
C ASN A 19 -3.81 -1.65 -13.98
N TYR A 20 -4.34 -0.59 -13.39
CA TYR A 20 -4.12 -0.30 -11.98
C TYR A 20 -4.67 -1.41 -11.09
N ARG A 21 -5.88 -1.89 -11.36
CA ARG A 21 -6.48 -2.99 -10.59
C ARG A 21 -5.67 -4.28 -10.73
N ALA A 22 -5.14 -4.56 -11.91
CA ALA A 22 -4.27 -5.72 -12.12
C ALA A 22 -3.00 -5.62 -11.27
N ARG A 23 -2.38 -4.44 -11.21
CA ARG A 23 -1.21 -4.20 -10.35
C ARG A 23 -1.55 -4.38 -8.87
N LEU A 24 -2.71 -3.89 -8.45
CA LEU A 24 -3.13 -4.02 -7.05
C LEU A 24 -3.28 -5.48 -6.62
N ARG A 25 -3.79 -6.33 -7.51
CA ARG A 25 -3.91 -7.77 -7.20
C ARG A 25 -2.54 -8.42 -7.02
N VAL A 26 -1.57 -8.06 -7.84
CA VAL A 26 -0.20 -8.55 -7.73
C VAL A 26 0.44 -8.07 -6.43
N LEU A 27 0.28 -6.79 -6.09
CA LEU A 27 0.77 -6.22 -4.84
C LEU A 27 0.14 -6.89 -3.63
N ARG A 28 -1.16 -7.12 -3.66
CA ARG A 28 -1.86 -7.78 -2.55
C ARG A 28 -1.28 -9.17 -2.29
N SER A 29 -1.04 -9.94 -3.34
CA SER A 29 -0.44 -11.27 -3.22
C SER A 29 0.98 -11.19 -2.65
N HIS A 30 1.78 -10.24 -3.13
CA HIS A 30 3.13 -10.04 -2.64
C HIS A 30 3.15 -9.70 -1.15
N TYR A 31 2.36 -8.72 -0.73
CA TYR A 31 2.36 -8.29 0.67
C TYR A 31 1.77 -9.35 1.59
N SER A 32 0.76 -10.08 1.14
CA SER A 32 0.22 -11.20 1.90
C SER A 32 1.28 -12.28 2.13
N ALA A 33 2.06 -12.61 1.12
CA ALA A 33 3.15 -13.58 1.24
C ALA A 33 4.26 -13.11 2.17
N ALA A 34 4.41 -11.80 2.33
CA ALA A 34 5.40 -11.18 3.24
C ALA A 34 4.84 -10.94 4.65
N ASN A 35 3.68 -11.50 4.97
CA ASN A 35 2.96 -11.31 6.23
C ASN A 35 2.58 -9.84 6.50
N CYS A 36 2.39 -9.09 5.45
CA CYS A 36 1.90 -7.72 5.52
C CYS A 36 0.42 -7.69 5.14
N ARG A 37 -0.28 -6.67 5.60
CA ARG A 37 -1.67 -6.42 5.26
C ARG A 37 -1.72 -5.27 4.26
N PHE A 38 -2.58 -5.39 3.26
CA PHE A 38 -2.65 -4.43 2.17
C PHE A 38 -4.10 -4.09 1.87
N TRP A 39 -4.43 -2.80 1.89
CA TRP A 39 -5.77 -2.29 1.60
C TRP A 39 -5.71 -1.17 0.60
N VAL A 40 -6.76 -1.06 -0.20
CA VAL A 40 -6.91 0.04 -1.15
C VAL A 40 -8.33 0.58 -1.03
N PHE A 41 -8.42 1.89 -0.95
CA PHE A 41 -9.70 2.59 -0.91
C PHE A 41 -9.73 3.62 -2.03
N GLU A 42 -10.92 3.82 -2.57
CA GLU A 42 -11.16 4.89 -3.55
C GLU A 42 -12.05 5.93 -2.89
N GLU A 43 -11.75 7.21 -3.10
CA GLU A 43 -12.58 8.27 -2.56
C GLU A 43 -13.94 8.27 -3.26
N SER A 44 -15.02 8.16 -2.49
CA SER A 44 -16.36 7.99 -3.07
C SER A 44 -16.82 9.20 -3.87
N SER A 45 -16.37 10.40 -3.50
CA SER A 45 -16.75 11.64 -4.18
C SER A 45 -15.77 12.08 -5.27
N LEU A 46 -14.68 11.34 -5.47
CA LEU A 46 -13.66 11.67 -6.45
C LEU A 46 -13.16 10.40 -7.14
N PRO A 47 -13.86 9.92 -8.18
CA PRO A 47 -13.45 8.73 -8.90
C PRO A 47 -12.04 8.85 -9.45
N GLY A 48 -11.22 7.81 -9.24
CA GLY A 48 -9.83 7.79 -9.67
C GLY A 48 -8.84 8.22 -8.59
N ALA A 49 -9.32 8.74 -7.45
CA ALA A 49 -8.46 9.08 -6.31
C ALA A 49 -8.40 7.87 -5.38
N PHE A 50 -7.24 7.22 -5.34
CA PHE A 50 -7.01 6.01 -4.56
C PHE A 50 -6.04 6.26 -3.42
N ILE A 51 -6.20 5.49 -2.35
CA ILE A 51 -5.27 5.46 -1.24
C ILE A 51 -4.95 3.99 -0.93
N GLU A 52 -3.65 3.69 -0.84
CA GLU A 52 -3.14 2.35 -0.57
C GLU A 52 -2.50 2.34 0.81
N PHE A 53 -2.85 1.36 1.62
CA PHE A 53 -2.27 1.15 2.93
C PHE A 53 -1.51 -0.18 2.94
N THR A 54 -0.27 -0.15 3.42
CA THR A 54 0.50 -1.36 3.67
C THR A 54 0.91 -1.38 5.14
N GLU A 55 0.55 -2.43 5.85
CA GLU A 55 0.77 -2.58 7.28
C GLU A 55 1.63 -3.80 7.56
N ALA A 56 2.54 -3.68 8.50
CA ALA A 56 3.35 -4.78 9.01
C ALA A 56 3.49 -4.69 10.52
N ASP A 57 3.99 -5.76 11.13
CA ASP A 57 4.18 -5.79 12.58
C ASP A 57 5.44 -5.05 13.03
N SER A 58 6.34 -4.72 12.10
CA SER A 58 7.54 -3.95 12.38
C SER A 58 7.93 -3.11 11.17
N GLU A 59 8.66 -2.04 11.44
CA GLU A 59 9.19 -1.17 10.38
C GLU A 59 10.17 -1.93 9.48
N GLU A 60 10.98 -2.80 10.08
CA GLU A 60 11.93 -3.62 9.32
C GLU A 60 11.23 -4.55 8.34
N ALA A 61 10.18 -5.25 8.78
CA ALA A 61 9.40 -6.12 7.92
C ALA A 61 8.75 -5.35 6.77
N LEU A 62 8.25 -4.16 7.07
CA LEU A 62 7.64 -3.28 6.08
C LEU A 62 8.65 -2.83 5.02
N THR A 63 9.84 -2.43 5.47
CA THR A 63 10.93 -1.99 4.58
C THR A 63 11.34 -3.11 3.64
N VAL A 64 11.52 -4.31 4.16
CA VAL A 64 11.89 -5.49 3.36
C VAL A 64 10.81 -5.81 2.33
N ALA A 65 9.54 -5.79 2.75
CA ALA A 65 8.42 -6.07 1.86
C ALA A 65 8.36 -5.07 0.70
N HIS A 66 8.54 -3.78 0.98
CA HIS A 66 8.57 -2.75 -0.05
C HIS A 66 9.78 -2.88 -0.99
N ALA A 67 10.93 -3.23 -0.44
CA ALA A 67 12.15 -3.39 -1.24
C ALA A 67 12.02 -4.52 -2.27
N ASN A 68 11.22 -5.55 -1.95
CA ASN A 68 11.01 -6.71 -2.81
C ASN A 68 9.70 -6.64 -3.61
N ALA A 69 8.98 -5.54 -3.52
CA ALA A 69 7.70 -5.41 -4.21
C ALA A 69 7.88 -5.39 -5.73
N PRO A 70 6.95 -6.03 -6.49
CA PRO A 70 7.04 -6.07 -7.95
C PRO A 70 6.78 -4.71 -8.61
N HIS A 71 6.16 -3.78 -7.88
CA HIS A 71 5.91 -2.42 -8.34
C HIS A 71 6.44 -1.44 -7.32
N ARG A 72 7.11 -0.40 -7.80
CA ARG A 72 7.73 0.60 -6.95
C ARG A 72 6.67 1.51 -6.31
N ILE A 73 6.84 1.82 -5.03
CA ILE A 73 6.04 2.84 -4.36
C ILE A 73 6.70 4.22 -4.53
N LEU A 74 5.87 5.25 -4.60
CA LEU A 74 6.35 6.60 -4.90
C LEU A 74 6.97 7.31 -3.69
N ASP A 75 6.50 7.02 -2.48
CA ASP A 75 7.01 7.65 -1.27
C ASP A 75 7.25 6.62 -0.16
N PRO A 76 8.35 5.86 -0.26
CA PRO A 76 8.66 4.83 0.74
C PRO A 76 9.20 5.41 2.05
N SER A 77 9.46 6.71 2.11
CA SER A 77 10.12 7.33 3.26
C SER A 77 9.17 7.63 4.41
N ARG A 78 7.86 7.68 4.16
CA ARG A 78 6.86 8.00 5.19
C ARG A 78 6.34 6.73 5.83
N VAL A 79 6.82 6.45 7.03
CA VAL A 79 6.39 5.31 7.83
C VAL A 79 5.67 5.83 9.06
N TYR A 80 4.49 5.29 9.32
CA TYR A 80 3.67 5.67 10.45
C TYR A 80 3.66 4.51 11.45
N GLN A 81 3.80 4.84 12.73
CA GLN A 81 3.73 3.85 13.79
C GLN A 81 2.44 4.04 14.58
N GLU A 82 1.83 2.93 14.94
CA GLU A 82 0.64 2.95 15.79
C GLU A 82 0.97 3.59 17.13
N VAL A 83 0.11 4.50 17.57
CA VAL A 83 0.21 5.12 18.90
C VAL A 83 -0.73 4.36 19.83
N GLU A 84 -0.18 3.80 20.89
CA GLU A 84 -0.99 3.14 21.92
C GLU A 84 -1.63 4.19 22.82
N LEU A 85 -2.96 4.16 22.91
CA LEU A 85 -3.75 5.17 23.63
C LEU A 85 -4.24 4.67 25.00
#